data_4493f2627d23573dd6d0b539c927319e
#
_entry.id   4493f2627d23573dd6d0b539c927319e
#
_cell.length_a   1.000
_cell.length_b   1.000
_cell.length_c   1.000
_cell.angle_alpha   90.00
_cell.angle_beta   90.00
_cell.angle_gamma   90.00
#
_symmetry.space_group_name_H-M   'P 1'
#
loop_
_entity.id
_entity.type
_entity.pdbx_description
1 polymer ?
#
loop_
_entity_poly.entity_id
_entity_poly.type
_entity_poly.pdbx_seq_one_letter_code
_entity_poly.pdbx_strand_id
1 'polypeptide(L)'
;MLFSDKWFVFGGSWGSTLSLTYAIHHPDKVKALMLRGIFMCRRSELLFFYQDGASHLFPDKFQPYRELIPIEERGDMIAAYYKRLTSSDVEVRRAAAKEWTLWEMGTSKLMPDPSYINKVDINRLPWIAKYLKSPFFDTSRNLAMFSIFIGG
;
A
#
# COMPACT_ATOMS: atom_id res chain seq x y z
N MET A 1 -26.46 6.50 28.33
CA MET A 1 -25.66 6.20 27.15
C MET A 1 -24.28 6.76 27.44
N LEU A 2 -23.29 5.90 27.77
CA LEU A 2 -21.95 6.33 28.08
C LEU A 2 -21.17 6.48 26.77
N PHE A 3 -21.16 7.69 26.20
CA PHE A 3 -20.26 8.02 25.11
C PHE A 3 -18.85 8.15 25.70
N SER A 4 -17.98 7.23 25.36
CA SER A 4 -16.55 7.39 25.66
C SER A 4 -15.98 8.47 24.75
N ASP A 5 -15.36 9.49 25.33
CA ASP A 5 -14.65 10.51 24.55
C ASP A 5 -13.36 9.98 23.91
N LYS A 6 -13.00 8.74 24.23
CA LYS A 6 -11.77 8.06 23.73
C LYS A 6 -12.09 6.71 23.14
N TRP A 7 -11.39 6.38 22.04
CA TRP A 7 -11.60 5.17 21.25
C TRP A 7 -10.50 4.15 21.45
N PHE A 8 -10.87 2.88 21.39
CA PHE A 8 -9.95 1.81 21.06
C PHE A 8 -9.85 1.75 19.54
N VAL A 9 -8.67 1.98 19.00
CA VAL A 9 -8.44 2.01 17.55
C VAL A 9 -7.78 0.71 17.13
N PHE A 10 -8.41 -0.01 16.20
CA PHE A 10 -7.88 -1.23 15.61
C PHE A 10 -7.50 -0.98 14.15
N GLY A 11 -6.29 -1.41 13.76
CA GLY A 11 -5.82 -1.29 12.39
C GLY A 11 -4.88 -2.40 11.97
N GLY A 12 -5.06 -2.88 10.73
CA GLY A 12 -4.17 -3.85 10.12
C GLY A 12 -3.63 -3.36 8.78
N SER A 13 -2.34 -3.67 8.46
CA SER A 13 -1.69 -3.23 7.23
C SER A 13 -1.80 -1.71 7.07
N TRP A 14 -2.35 -1.20 5.96
CA TRP A 14 -2.64 0.23 5.77
C TRP A 14 -3.47 0.85 6.91
N GLY A 15 -4.37 0.07 7.51
CA GLY A 15 -5.13 0.50 8.69
C GLY A 15 -4.25 0.78 9.90
N SER A 16 -3.08 0.15 10.02
CA SER A 16 -2.11 0.50 11.08
C SER A 16 -1.49 1.88 10.86
N THR A 17 -1.17 2.22 9.61
CA THR A 17 -0.70 3.56 9.22
C THR A 17 -1.72 4.63 9.57
N LEU A 18 -3.00 4.41 9.17
CA LEU A 18 -4.08 5.34 9.48
C LEU A 18 -4.32 5.48 10.99
N SER A 19 -4.27 4.37 11.73
CA SER A 19 -4.45 4.37 13.19
C SER A 19 -3.35 5.15 13.90
N LEU A 20 -2.11 4.98 13.50
CA LEU A 20 -0.97 5.74 14.02
C LEU A 20 -1.10 7.23 13.69
N THR A 21 -1.41 7.56 12.45
CA THR A 21 -1.63 8.94 12.01
C THR A 21 -2.75 9.59 12.81
N TYR A 22 -3.89 8.89 12.98
CA TYR A 22 -4.99 9.38 13.78
C TYR A 22 -4.59 9.63 15.24
N ALA A 23 -3.88 8.68 15.85
CA ALA A 23 -3.45 8.81 17.25
C ALA A 23 -2.49 9.98 17.49
N ILE A 24 -1.65 10.31 16.52
CA ILE A 24 -0.74 11.45 16.60
C ILE A 24 -1.47 12.79 16.51
N HIS A 25 -2.45 12.87 15.61
CA HIS A 25 -3.21 14.11 15.42
C HIS A 25 -4.32 14.30 16.48
N HIS A 26 -4.76 13.21 17.12
CA HIS A 26 -5.85 13.21 18.10
C HIS A 26 -5.52 12.37 19.34
N PRO A 27 -4.42 12.65 20.06
CA PRO A 27 -3.97 11.81 21.19
C PRO A 27 -4.98 11.81 22.34
N ASP A 28 -5.77 12.88 22.49
CA ASP A 28 -6.84 13.00 23.46
C ASP A 28 -8.04 12.09 23.16
N LYS A 29 -8.21 11.64 21.92
CA LYS A 29 -9.29 10.77 21.44
C LYS A 29 -8.93 9.29 21.46
N VAL A 30 -7.67 8.93 21.59
CA VAL A 30 -7.23 7.55 21.58
C VAL A 30 -7.00 7.03 22.99
N LYS A 31 -7.67 5.92 23.32
CA LYS A 31 -7.49 5.20 24.58
C LYS A 31 -6.39 4.14 24.47
N ALA A 32 -6.40 3.39 23.37
CA ALA A 32 -5.38 2.42 23.03
C ALA A 32 -5.39 2.08 21.55
N LEU A 33 -4.26 1.56 21.06
CA LEU A 33 -4.10 1.06 19.68
C LEU A 33 -3.93 -0.46 19.72
N MET A 34 -4.63 -1.15 18.83
CA MET A 34 -4.41 -2.55 18.53
C MET A 34 -4.02 -2.67 17.05
N LEU A 35 -2.74 -2.93 16.79
CA LEU A 35 -2.19 -2.92 15.44
C LEU A 35 -1.69 -4.32 15.07
N ARG A 36 -1.95 -4.73 13.82
CA ARG A 36 -1.40 -5.95 13.24
C ARG A 36 -0.83 -5.69 11.85
N GLY A 37 0.20 -6.48 11.45
CA GLY A 37 0.85 -6.28 10.17
C GLY A 37 1.25 -4.80 10.00
N ILE A 38 1.97 -4.28 11.00
CA ILE A 38 2.27 -2.85 11.11
C ILE A 38 3.02 -2.40 9.85
N PHE A 39 2.46 -1.39 9.19
CA PHE A 39 3.01 -0.77 8.00
C PHE A 39 3.10 0.74 8.23
N MET A 40 4.29 1.28 8.19
CA MET A 40 4.57 2.68 8.48
C MET A 40 4.84 3.51 7.22
N CYS A 41 4.71 2.93 6.04
CA CYS A 41 5.02 3.56 4.75
C CYS A 41 6.46 4.07 4.65
N ARG A 42 7.41 3.52 5.40
CA ARG A 42 8.81 3.90 5.28
C ARG A 42 9.32 3.49 3.90
N ARG A 43 10.27 4.28 3.35
CA ARG A 43 10.88 3.97 2.06
C ARG A 43 11.43 2.54 2.02
N SER A 44 12.05 2.07 3.09
CA SER A 44 12.56 0.69 3.18
C SER A 44 11.47 -0.37 3.07
N GLU A 45 10.30 -0.13 3.67
CA GLU A 45 9.15 -1.05 3.58
C GLU A 45 8.55 -1.05 2.17
N LEU A 46 8.45 0.12 1.55
CA LEU A 46 7.98 0.25 0.17
C LEU A 46 8.94 -0.43 -0.81
N LEU A 47 10.24 -0.20 -0.67
CA LEU A 47 11.26 -0.85 -1.51
C LEU A 47 11.26 -2.36 -1.31
N PHE A 48 11.20 -2.82 -0.06
CA PHE A 48 11.13 -4.25 0.24
C PHE A 48 9.92 -4.91 -0.43
N PHE A 49 8.75 -4.26 -0.36
CA PHE A 49 7.51 -4.87 -0.85
C PHE A 49 7.33 -4.75 -2.36
N TYR A 50 7.64 -3.59 -2.96
CA TYR A 50 7.33 -3.32 -4.36
C TYR A 50 8.52 -3.37 -5.32
N GLN A 51 9.75 -3.34 -4.82
CA GLN A 51 10.94 -3.27 -5.66
C GLN A 51 11.82 -4.51 -5.57
N ASP A 52 12.39 -4.75 -4.37
CA ASP A 52 13.35 -5.83 -4.15
C ASP A 52 13.32 -6.27 -2.67
N GLY A 53 12.96 -7.50 -2.44
CA GLY A 53 12.80 -8.07 -1.09
C GLY A 53 11.70 -9.12 -1.08
N ALA A 54 10.43 -8.73 -1.05
CA ALA A 54 9.29 -9.65 -1.13
C ALA A 54 9.28 -10.47 -2.45
N SER A 55 9.89 -9.93 -3.51
CA SER A 55 10.17 -10.61 -4.78
C SER A 55 10.93 -11.93 -4.61
N HIS A 56 11.82 -12.03 -3.62
CA HIS A 56 12.59 -13.25 -3.33
C HIS A 56 11.76 -14.29 -2.57
N LEU A 57 10.73 -13.86 -1.83
CA LEU A 57 9.83 -14.74 -1.10
C LEU A 57 8.71 -15.29 -2.00
N PHE A 58 8.29 -14.51 -2.99
CA PHE A 58 7.19 -14.83 -3.90
C PHE A 58 7.57 -14.59 -5.36
N PRO A 59 8.62 -15.25 -5.89
CA PRO A 59 9.14 -14.98 -7.24
C PRO A 59 8.09 -15.17 -8.33
N ASP A 60 7.28 -16.25 -8.23
CA ASP A 60 6.23 -16.57 -9.22
C ASP A 60 5.13 -15.50 -9.28
N LYS A 61 4.87 -14.83 -8.16
CA LYS A 61 3.88 -13.75 -8.08
C LYS A 61 4.47 -12.41 -8.53
N PHE A 62 5.77 -12.22 -8.31
CA PHE A 62 6.47 -11.01 -8.70
C PHE A 62 6.74 -10.95 -10.20
N GLN A 63 6.90 -12.09 -10.86
CA GLN A 63 7.22 -12.13 -12.28
C GLN A 63 6.19 -11.39 -13.14
N PRO A 64 4.85 -11.68 -13.11
CA PRO A 64 3.87 -10.95 -13.90
C PRO A 64 3.82 -9.45 -13.55
N TYR A 65 3.93 -9.12 -12.26
CA TYR A 65 3.99 -7.73 -11.78
C TYR A 65 5.18 -6.99 -12.40
N ARG A 66 6.35 -7.60 -12.46
CA ARG A 66 7.56 -7.01 -13.04
C ARG A 66 7.50 -6.95 -14.56
N GLU A 67 6.98 -7.98 -15.23
CA GLU A 67 6.99 -8.10 -16.70
C GLU A 67 6.07 -7.09 -17.37
N LEU A 68 5.02 -6.62 -16.71
CA LEU A 68 4.18 -5.53 -17.21
C LEU A 68 4.99 -4.24 -17.45
N ILE A 69 6.08 -4.05 -16.71
CA ILE A 69 6.90 -2.84 -16.77
C ILE A 69 8.07 -3.05 -17.73
N PRO A 70 8.29 -2.16 -18.72
CA PRO A 70 9.47 -2.17 -19.58
C PRO A 70 10.77 -2.15 -18.79
N ILE A 71 11.79 -2.81 -19.31
CA ILE A 71 13.08 -3.04 -18.61
C ILE A 71 13.69 -1.72 -18.13
N GLU A 72 13.62 -0.69 -18.94
CA GLU A 72 14.17 0.64 -18.66
C GLU A 72 13.47 1.39 -17.52
N GLU A 73 12.23 1.01 -17.20
CA GLU A 73 11.45 1.63 -16.12
C GLU A 73 11.48 0.79 -14.83
N ARG A 74 12.07 -0.41 -14.83
CA ARG A 74 12.08 -1.33 -13.67
C ARG A 74 12.94 -0.88 -12.50
N GLY A 75 13.71 0.18 -12.66
CA GLY A 75 14.50 0.77 -11.58
C GLY A 75 13.66 1.42 -10.47
N ASP A 76 12.41 1.81 -10.79
CA ASP A 76 11.42 2.31 -9.82
C ASP A 76 10.03 1.78 -10.18
N MET A 77 9.69 0.62 -9.62
CA MET A 77 8.41 -0.06 -9.90
C MET A 77 7.21 0.78 -9.45
N ILE A 78 7.32 1.51 -8.33
CA ILE A 78 6.22 2.34 -7.83
C ILE A 78 5.94 3.48 -8.81
N ALA A 79 6.96 4.20 -9.25
CA ALA A 79 6.81 5.28 -10.24
C ALA A 79 6.27 4.74 -11.57
N ALA A 80 6.78 3.59 -12.03
CA ALA A 80 6.35 2.96 -13.27
C ALA A 80 4.87 2.53 -13.24
N TYR A 81 4.42 1.97 -12.11
CA TYR A 81 3.01 1.63 -11.91
C TYR A 81 2.14 2.88 -11.76
N TYR A 82 2.59 3.89 -11.03
CA TYR A 82 1.87 5.15 -10.90
C TYR A 82 1.59 5.80 -12.27
N LYS A 83 2.59 5.87 -13.14
CA LYS A 83 2.45 6.36 -14.51
C LYS A 83 1.33 5.64 -15.27
N ARG A 84 1.25 4.30 -15.14
CA ARG A 84 0.24 3.48 -15.83
C ARG A 84 -1.14 3.60 -15.21
N LEU A 85 -1.21 3.58 -13.90
CA LEU A 85 -2.48 3.70 -13.16
C LEU A 85 -3.13 5.08 -13.32
N THR A 86 -2.37 6.09 -13.73
CA THR A 86 -2.85 7.45 -14.02
C THR A 86 -2.93 7.77 -15.52
N SER A 87 -2.67 6.78 -16.38
CA SER A 87 -2.76 6.94 -17.83
C SER A 87 -4.17 7.38 -18.26
N SER A 88 -4.28 8.14 -19.35
CA SER A 88 -5.57 8.42 -20.01
C SER A 88 -6.16 7.18 -20.69
N ASP A 89 -5.32 6.22 -21.09
CA ASP A 89 -5.73 4.95 -21.68
C ASP A 89 -6.29 4.00 -20.62
N VAL A 90 -7.55 3.60 -20.83
CA VAL A 90 -8.30 2.71 -19.91
C VAL A 90 -7.68 1.33 -19.84
N GLU A 91 -7.20 0.79 -20.95
CA GLU A 91 -6.64 -0.57 -20.99
C GLU A 91 -5.28 -0.62 -20.29
N VAL A 92 -4.46 0.41 -20.44
CA VAL A 92 -3.21 0.56 -19.69
C VAL A 92 -3.48 0.61 -18.19
N ARG A 93 -4.49 1.39 -17.77
CA ARG A 93 -4.87 1.47 -16.35
C ARG A 93 -5.36 0.13 -15.80
N ARG A 94 -6.20 -0.58 -16.57
CA ARG A 94 -6.75 -1.88 -16.17
C ARG A 94 -5.65 -2.93 -16.01
N ALA A 95 -4.75 -3.02 -16.99
CA ALA A 95 -3.63 -3.95 -16.92
C ALA A 95 -2.76 -3.69 -15.68
N ALA A 96 -2.40 -2.44 -15.44
CA ALA A 96 -1.60 -2.06 -14.27
C ALA A 96 -2.35 -2.34 -12.95
N ALA A 97 -3.63 -2.00 -12.86
CA ALA A 97 -4.43 -2.25 -11.67
C ALA A 97 -4.57 -3.75 -11.37
N LYS A 98 -4.71 -4.57 -12.42
CA LYS A 98 -4.77 -6.02 -12.29
C LYS A 98 -3.49 -6.58 -11.67
N GLU A 99 -2.33 -6.32 -12.27
CA GLU A 99 -1.07 -6.91 -11.82
C GLU A 99 -0.66 -6.37 -10.43
N TRP A 100 -0.90 -5.08 -10.16
CA TRP A 100 -0.71 -4.52 -8.82
C TRP A 100 -1.55 -5.26 -7.77
N THR A 101 -2.83 -5.45 -8.04
CA THR A 101 -3.75 -6.13 -7.12
C THR A 101 -3.37 -7.60 -6.94
N LEU A 102 -3.03 -8.30 -8.02
CA LEU A 102 -2.60 -9.71 -7.95
C LEU A 102 -1.33 -9.87 -7.11
N TRP A 103 -0.38 -8.93 -7.22
CA TRP A 103 0.80 -8.89 -6.38
C TRP A 103 0.44 -8.72 -4.91
N GLU A 104 -0.34 -7.68 -4.55
CA GLU A 104 -0.73 -7.42 -3.16
C GLU A 104 -1.55 -8.56 -2.56
N MET A 105 -2.52 -9.08 -3.29
CA MET A 105 -3.38 -10.17 -2.81
C MET A 105 -2.65 -11.51 -2.75
N GLY A 106 -1.78 -11.77 -3.72
CA GLY A 106 -0.99 -13.01 -3.78
C GLY A 106 0.04 -13.14 -2.66
N THR A 107 0.46 -12.00 -2.08
CA THR A 107 1.46 -11.93 -1.01
C THR A 107 0.87 -11.63 0.37
N SER A 108 -0.43 -11.30 0.45
CA SER A 108 -1.09 -10.94 1.72
C SER A 108 -1.32 -12.13 2.66
N LYS A 109 -1.21 -13.36 2.17
CA LYS A 109 -1.37 -14.61 2.92
C LYS A 109 -0.30 -15.60 2.51
N LEU A 110 0.22 -16.35 3.47
CA LEU A 110 1.18 -17.42 3.21
C LEU A 110 0.55 -18.52 2.33
N MET A 111 -0.73 -18.83 2.57
CA MET A 111 -1.52 -19.77 1.75
C MET A 111 -2.52 -18.94 0.91
N PRO A 112 -2.23 -18.70 -0.37
CA PRO A 112 -3.15 -17.97 -1.24
C PRO A 112 -4.48 -18.71 -1.39
N ASP A 113 -5.57 -17.96 -1.37
CA ASP A 113 -6.90 -18.48 -1.69
C ASP A 113 -7.25 -18.11 -3.14
N PRO A 114 -7.21 -19.08 -4.08
CA PRO A 114 -7.51 -18.81 -5.48
C PRO A 114 -8.93 -18.26 -5.70
N SER A 115 -9.90 -18.63 -4.83
CA SER A 115 -11.27 -18.15 -4.95
C SER A 115 -11.40 -16.65 -4.65
N TYR A 116 -10.49 -16.12 -3.82
CA TYR A 116 -10.43 -14.71 -3.49
C TYR A 116 -9.84 -13.88 -4.62
N ILE A 117 -8.79 -14.40 -5.26
CA ILE A 117 -8.13 -13.77 -6.41
C ILE A 117 -9.10 -13.65 -7.59
N ASN A 118 -9.90 -14.70 -7.85
CA ASN A 118 -10.88 -14.72 -8.93
C ASN A 118 -12.08 -13.76 -8.73
N LYS A 119 -12.30 -13.28 -7.50
CA LYS A 119 -13.36 -12.31 -7.17
C LYS A 119 -12.94 -10.86 -7.34
N VAL A 120 -11.70 -10.59 -7.75
CA VAL A 120 -11.22 -9.22 -7.96
C VAL A 120 -11.92 -8.61 -9.17
N ASP A 121 -12.89 -7.75 -8.89
CA ASP A 121 -13.51 -6.93 -9.92
C ASP A 121 -12.57 -5.76 -10.27
N ILE A 122 -11.83 -5.94 -11.37
CA ILE A 122 -10.85 -4.97 -11.88
C ILE A 122 -11.52 -3.61 -12.17
N ASN A 123 -12.83 -3.58 -12.43
CA ASN A 123 -13.55 -2.34 -12.68
C ASN A 123 -13.75 -1.49 -11.40
N ARG A 124 -13.58 -2.09 -10.22
CA ARG A 124 -13.67 -1.40 -8.93
C ARG A 124 -12.34 -0.88 -8.38
N LEU A 125 -11.27 -0.87 -9.17
CA LEU A 125 -9.92 -0.49 -8.72
C LEU A 125 -9.47 0.97 -9.01
N PRO A 126 -10.35 1.96 -9.35
CA PRO A 126 -9.92 3.36 -9.49
C PRO A 126 -9.28 3.94 -8.20
N TRP A 127 -9.55 3.34 -7.04
CA TRP A 127 -9.00 3.76 -5.75
C TRP A 127 -7.49 3.53 -5.64
N ILE A 128 -6.91 2.56 -6.39
CA ILE A 128 -5.46 2.31 -6.37
C ILE A 128 -4.69 3.52 -6.86
N ALA A 129 -5.13 4.14 -7.97
CA ALA A 129 -4.52 5.37 -8.47
C ALA A 129 -4.65 6.52 -7.45
N LYS A 130 -5.77 6.60 -6.72
CA LYS A 130 -5.99 7.56 -5.66
C LYS A 130 -5.11 7.27 -4.43
N TYR A 131 -4.92 6.00 -4.11
CA TYR A 131 -4.04 5.53 -3.05
C TYR A 131 -2.59 5.93 -3.32
N LEU A 132 -2.09 5.68 -4.53
CA LEU A 132 -0.73 6.05 -4.94
C LEU A 132 -0.53 7.57 -5.08
N LYS A 133 -1.61 8.36 -5.26
CA LYS A 133 -1.57 9.84 -5.21
C LYS A 133 -1.49 10.39 -3.79
N SER A 134 -1.71 9.56 -2.78
CA SER A 134 -1.65 10.05 -1.41
C SER A 134 -0.24 10.55 -1.10
N PRO A 135 -0.10 11.59 -0.25
CA PRO A 135 1.20 12.12 0.17
C PRO A 135 2.13 11.05 0.78
N PHE A 136 1.56 9.93 1.21
CA PHE A 136 2.29 8.80 1.80
C PHE A 136 3.15 8.03 0.79
N PHE A 137 2.80 8.05 -0.51
CA PHE A 137 3.62 7.44 -1.57
C PHE A 137 4.53 8.43 -2.27
N ASP A 138 4.41 9.72 -1.99
CA ASP A 138 5.35 10.72 -2.46
C ASP A 138 6.67 10.59 -1.68
N THR A 139 7.59 9.81 -2.25
CA THR A 139 8.89 9.52 -1.66
C THR A 139 9.75 10.75 -1.39
N SER A 140 9.47 11.87 -2.07
CA SER A 140 10.13 13.16 -1.82
C SER A 140 9.62 13.86 -0.56
N ARG A 141 8.39 13.57 -0.15
CA ARG A 141 7.73 14.15 1.03
C ARG A 141 7.74 13.24 2.27
N ASN A 142 7.95 11.94 2.09
CA ASN A 142 7.97 10.97 3.20
C ASN A 142 9.06 11.27 4.23
N LEU A 143 10.19 11.84 3.83
CA LEU A 143 11.23 12.30 4.75
C LEU A 143 10.75 13.46 5.64
N ALA A 144 9.88 14.33 5.14
CA ALA A 144 9.35 15.46 5.91
C ALA A 144 8.26 15.03 6.90
N MET A 145 7.41 14.06 6.55
CA MET A 145 6.40 13.55 7.48
C MET A 145 7.03 12.74 8.62
N PHE A 146 8.07 11.97 8.36
CA PHE A 146 8.80 11.24 9.41
C PHE A 146 9.66 12.15 10.30
N SER A 147 10.17 13.26 9.78
CA SER A 147 10.87 14.26 10.60
C SER A 147 9.95 14.89 11.65
N ILE A 148 8.66 15.02 11.36
CA ILE A 148 7.64 15.44 12.33
C ILE A 148 7.35 14.34 13.37
N PHE A 149 7.57 13.06 13.01
CA PHE A 149 7.30 11.91 13.88
C PHE A 149 8.40 11.58 14.90
N ILE A 150 9.65 12.00 14.64
CA ILE A 150 10.82 11.63 15.46
C ILE A 150 11.47 12.87 16.10
N GLY A 151 11.09 14.08 15.73
CA GLY A 151 11.68 15.35 16.12
C GLY A 151 10.87 16.14 17.15
N GLY A 152 10.15 15.45 18.05
CA GLY A 152 9.48 16.05 19.20
C GLY A 152 10.05 15.54 20.50
#